data_a9078d11f599a20120ded3a3ae8cb1ab
#
_entry.id   a9078d11f599a20120ded3a3ae8cb1ab
#
_cell.length_a   1.000
_cell.length_b   1.000
_cell.length_c   1.000
_cell.angle_alpha   90.00
_cell.angle_beta   90.00
_cell.angle_gamma   90.00
#
_symmetry.space_group_name_H-M   'P 1'
#
loop_
_entity.id
_entity.type
_entity.pdbx_description
1 polymer ?
#
loop_
_entity_poly.entity_id
_entity_poly.type
_entity_poly.pdbx_seq_one_letter_code
_entity_poly.pdbx_strand_id
1 'polypeptide(L)'
;LKKIIYDTGNMLPTASWLLFYYLTKNIKKKKFKVLLSGVGGDEFFSGYYIHHLHYLYSIINQKNFNQKYFEWKKFVTPFIRSESLKNFNLYKSNIKKFNLSFLDRIDTYKYFKRKSRYGYKIKKYFKNHHKNELYKDIMFHSLQGQLPYLDIVSMSNNIETRSPILSKKL
;
A
#
# COMPACT_ATOMS: atom_id res chain seq x y z
N LEU A 1 -7.79 4.39 23.14
CA LEU A 1 -7.77 5.15 21.88
C LEU A 1 -7.42 6.62 22.12
N LYS A 2 -8.10 7.32 23.04
CA LYS A 2 -7.83 8.75 23.38
C LYS A 2 -6.34 9.02 23.66
N LYS A 3 -5.69 8.18 24.47
CA LYS A 3 -4.26 8.31 24.77
C LYS A 3 -3.39 8.21 23.52
N ILE A 4 -3.69 7.29 22.60
CA ILE A 4 -2.92 7.12 21.37
C ILE A 4 -3.05 8.35 20.48
N ILE A 5 -4.27 8.89 20.34
CA ILE A 5 -4.49 10.14 19.59
C ILE A 5 -3.71 11.30 20.22
N TYR A 6 -3.68 11.37 21.56
CA TYR A 6 -2.91 12.38 22.27
C TYR A 6 -1.39 12.20 22.02
N ASP A 7 -0.87 10.97 22.15
CA ASP A 7 0.55 10.66 22.01
C ASP A 7 1.04 10.84 20.56
N THR A 8 0.19 10.58 19.57
CA THR A 8 0.53 10.68 18.13
C THR A 8 0.12 12.01 17.51
N GLY A 9 -0.71 12.80 18.18
CA GLY A 9 -1.29 14.04 17.64
C GLY A 9 -2.24 13.82 16.46
N ASN A 10 -2.60 12.56 16.15
CA ASN A 10 -3.36 12.23 14.95
C ASN A 10 -4.25 10.99 15.14
N MET A 11 -5.32 10.90 14.34
CA MET A 11 -6.08 9.66 14.23
C MET A 11 -5.32 8.63 13.42
N LEU A 12 -5.28 7.38 13.90
CA LEU A 12 -4.66 6.28 13.15
C LEU A 12 -5.62 5.81 12.03
N PRO A 13 -5.16 5.75 10.77
CA PRO A 13 -6.03 5.44 9.64
C PRO A 13 -6.47 3.98 9.58
N THR A 14 -5.73 3.06 10.20
CA THR A 14 -6.06 1.63 10.21
C THR A 14 -5.67 0.97 11.53
N ALA A 15 -6.27 -0.21 11.81
CA ALA A 15 -5.93 -1.04 12.97
C ALA A 15 -4.46 -1.47 12.99
N SER A 16 -3.81 -1.59 11.82
CA SER A 16 -2.38 -1.94 11.73
C SER A 16 -1.49 -0.94 12.45
N TRP A 17 -1.81 0.35 12.37
CA TRP A 17 -1.07 1.39 13.10
C TRP A 17 -1.28 1.35 14.61
N LEU A 18 -2.45 0.90 15.06
CA LEU A 18 -2.70 0.62 16.46
C LEU A 18 -1.80 -0.52 16.97
N LEU A 19 -1.70 -1.61 16.20
CA LEU A 19 -0.80 -2.71 16.54
C LEU A 19 0.66 -2.26 16.54
N PHE A 20 1.06 -1.45 15.58
CA PHE A 20 2.41 -0.89 15.50
C PHE A 20 2.73 0.03 16.69
N TYR A 21 1.77 0.84 17.17
CA TYR A 21 1.93 1.62 18.39
C TYR A 21 2.23 0.75 19.61
N TYR A 22 1.49 -0.33 19.81
CA TYR A 22 1.75 -1.25 20.92
C TYR A 22 3.06 -2.01 20.76
N LEU A 23 3.45 -2.37 19.54
CA LEU A 23 4.73 -2.98 19.24
C LEU A 23 5.88 -2.05 19.65
N THR A 24 5.89 -0.81 19.18
CA THR A 24 6.94 0.16 19.52
C THR A 24 6.98 0.49 21.00
N LYS A 25 5.83 0.55 21.67
CA LYS A 25 5.73 0.68 23.12
C LYS A 25 6.41 -0.49 23.87
N ASN A 26 6.25 -1.71 23.41
CA ASN A 26 6.89 -2.89 23.99
C ASN A 26 8.41 -2.93 23.69
N ILE A 27 8.83 -2.49 22.51
CA ILE A 27 10.24 -2.34 22.14
C ILE A 27 10.93 -1.34 23.06
N LYS A 28 10.29 -0.21 23.34
CA LYS A 28 10.77 0.79 24.31
C LYS A 28 11.03 0.21 25.69
N LYS A 29 10.11 -0.62 26.21
CA LYS A 29 10.29 -1.31 27.52
C LYS A 29 11.53 -2.16 27.55
N LYS A 30 11.96 -2.72 26.42
CA LYS A 30 13.19 -3.50 26.27
C LYS A 30 14.43 -2.64 26.02
N LYS A 31 14.32 -1.31 26.16
CA LYS A 31 15.39 -0.32 26.01
C LYS A 31 16.01 -0.22 24.60
N PHE A 32 15.40 -0.80 23.58
CA PHE A 32 15.80 -0.53 22.20
C PHE A 32 15.40 0.89 21.80
N LYS A 33 16.21 1.53 20.96
CA LYS A 33 15.99 2.89 20.48
C LYS A 33 15.74 2.95 18.97
N VAL A 34 16.18 1.93 18.24
CA VAL A 34 16.11 1.86 16.78
C VAL A 34 15.39 0.58 16.37
N LEU A 35 14.51 0.70 15.39
CA LEU A 35 13.77 -0.39 14.73
C LEU A 35 14.06 -0.37 13.24
N LEU A 36 14.45 -1.50 12.66
CA LEU A 36 14.52 -1.67 11.22
C LEU A 36 13.16 -2.10 10.68
N SER A 37 12.66 -1.38 9.67
CA SER A 37 11.37 -1.62 9.02
C SER A 37 11.56 -2.14 7.60
N GLY A 38 10.69 -3.08 7.20
CA GLY A 38 10.59 -3.58 5.82
C GLY A 38 9.70 -2.71 4.91
N VAL A 39 9.25 -1.54 5.35
CA VAL A 39 8.42 -0.63 4.55
C VAL A 39 9.13 -0.27 3.25
N GLY A 40 8.39 -0.28 2.15
CA GLY A 40 8.91 -0.12 0.79
C GLY A 40 9.10 -1.45 0.05
N GLY A 41 9.20 -2.58 0.77
CA GLY A 41 9.41 -3.89 0.15
C GLY A 41 8.32 -4.28 -0.83
N ASP A 42 7.07 -4.12 -0.44
CA ASP A 42 5.93 -4.47 -1.30
C ASP A 42 5.85 -3.57 -2.53
N GLU A 43 6.13 -2.30 -2.39
CA GLU A 43 6.10 -1.33 -3.47
C GLU A 43 7.23 -1.54 -4.49
N PHE A 44 8.43 -1.86 -4.03
CA PHE A 44 9.57 -2.11 -4.92
C PHE A 44 9.56 -3.51 -5.54
N PHE A 45 9.13 -4.53 -4.79
CA PHE A 45 9.22 -5.93 -5.19
C PHE A 45 7.87 -6.57 -5.54
N SER A 46 6.82 -5.75 -5.73
CA SER A 46 5.48 -6.23 -6.14
C SER A 46 4.82 -7.16 -5.12
N GLY A 47 4.92 -6.87 -3.83
CA GLY A 47 4.44 -7.74 -2.75
C GLY A 47 2.91 -7.76 -2.56
N TYR A 48 2.18 -6.74 -3.03
CA TYR A 48 0.72 -6.72 -2.89
C TYR A 48 0.01 -7.60 -3.92
N TYR A 49 -1.08 -8.26 -3.52
CA TYR A 49 -1.88 -9.09 -4.43
C TYR A 49 -2.42 -8.33 -5.65
N ILE A 50 -2.68 -7.04 -5.54
CA ILE A 50 -3.08 -6.18 -6.65
C ILE A 50 -1.98 -6.08 -7.72
N HIS A 51 -0.72 -6.17 -7.35
CA HIS A 51 0.41 -6.08 -8.28
C HIS A 51 0.44 -7.25 -9.27
N HIS A 52 -0.04 -8.43 -8.87
CA HIS A 52 -0.22 -9.55 -9.80
C HIS A 52 -1.23 -9.21 -10.90
N LEU A 53 -2.32 -8.52 -10.56
CA LEU A 53 -3.31 -8.09 -11.55
C LEU A 53 -2.74 -7.01 -12.49
N HIS A 54 -1.97 -6.07 -11.95
CA HIS A 54 -1.25 -5.07 -12.76
C HIS A 54 -0.26 -5.74 -13.72
N TYR A 55 0.48 -6.75 -13.25
CA TYR A 55 1.40 -7.52 -14.06
C TYR A 55 0.68 -8.30 -15.17
N LEU A 56 -0.34 -9.08 -14.84
CA LEU A 56 -1.13 -9.83 -15.82
C LEU A 56 -1.74 -8.92 -16.88
N TYR A 57 -2.23 -7.75 -16.47
CA TYR A 57 -2.75 -6.77 -17.43
C TYR A 57 -1.64 -6.21 -18.34
N SER A 58 -0.43 -6.03 -17.82
CA SER A 58 0.69 -5.52 -18.61
C SER A 58 1.20 -6.50 -19.68
N ILE A 59 0.93 -7.80 -19.53
CA ILE A 59 1.36 -8.86 -20.44
C ILE A 59 0.20 -9.51 -21.23
N ILE A 60 -1.01 -8.92 -21.17
CA ILE A 60 -2.23 -9.54 -21.71
C ILE A 60 -2.15 -9.92 -23.20
N ASN A 61 -1.36 -9.19 -23.98
CA ASN A 61 -1.13 -9.42 -25.41
C ASN A 61 0.16 -10.23 -25.69
N GLN A 62 0.83 -10.74 -24.66
CA GLN A 62 2.06 -11.52 -24.83
C GLN A 62 1.76 -13.02 -25.00
N LYS A 63 2.63 -13.73 -25.69
CA LYS A 63 2.49 -15.18 -25.94
C LYS A 63 2.41 -16.02 -24.67
N ASN A 64 3.09 -15.60 -23.61
CA ASN A 64 3.14 -16.31 -22.34
C ASN A 64 2.01 -15.94 -21.36
N PHE A 65 1.04 -15.10 -21.76
CA PHE A 65 -0.04 -14.66 -20.89
C PHE A 65 -0.81 -15.85 -20.27
N ASN A 66 -1.26 -16.80 -21.10
CA ASN A 66 -2.07 -17.94 -20.63
C ASN A 66 -1.32 -18.78 -19.59
N GLN A 67 -0.03 -19.03 -19.79
CA GLN A 67 0.82 -19.71 -18.82
C GLN A 67 0.87 -18.94 -17.49
N LYS A 68 1.18 -17.65 -17.54
CA LYS A 68 1.29 -16.80 -16.34
C LYS A 68 -0.05 -16.62 -15.62
N TYR A 69 -1.14 -16.54 -16.35
CA TYR A 69 -2.48 -16.50 -15.80
C TYR A 69 -2.82 -17.82 -15.07
N PHE A 70 -2.48 -18.98 -15.66
CA PHE A 70 -2.67 -20.27 -15.01
C PHE A 70 -1.81 -20.42 -13.75
N GLU A 71 -0.52 -20.06 -13.80
CA GLU A 71 0.38 -20.05 -12.64
C GLU A 71 -0.20 -19.18 -11.50
N TRP A 72 -0.66 -17.97 -11.81
CA TRP A 72 -1.30 -17.09 -10.85
C TRP A 72 -2.57 -17.71 -10.25
N LYS A 73 -3.43 -18.29 -11.08
CA LYS A 73 -4.64 -19.00 -10.63
C LYS A 73 -4.30 -20.15 -9.68
N LYS A 74 -3.29 -20.92 -10.00
CA LYS A 74 -2.91 -22.12 -9.24
C LYS A 74 -2.18 -21.77 -7.93
N PHE A 75 -1.25 -20.84 -7.96
CA PHE A 75 -0.30 -20.63 -6.87
C PHE A 75 -0.55 -19.36 -6.06
N VAL A 76 -1.30 -18.39 -6.56
CA VAL A 76 -1.52 -17.11 -5.87
C VAL A 76 -2.95 -16.94 -5.39
N THR A 77 -3.96 -17.21 -6.25
CA THR A 77 -5.37 -16.96 -5.88
C THR A 77 -5.85 -17.71 -4.65
N PRO A 78 -5.36 -18.91 -4.29
CA PRO A 78 -5.79 -19.58 -3.07
C PRO A 78 -5.49 -18.80 -1.79
N PHE A 79 -4.45 -17.97 -1.79
CA PHE A 79 -4.03 -17.18 -0.62
C PHE A 79 -4.69 -15.79 -0.56
N ILE A 80 -5.36 -15.36 -1.63
CA ILE A 80 -6.04 -14.07 -1.68
C ILE A 80 -7.37 -14.17 -0.91
N ARG A 81 -7.59 -13.28 0.06
CA ARG A 81 -8.85 -13.23 0.83
C ARG A 81 -9.96 -12.46 0.11
N SER A 82 -9.58 -11.41 -0.65
CA SER A 82 -10.54 -10.54 -1.35
C SER A 82 -10.97 -11.16 -2.67
N GLU A 83 -12.26 -11.44 -2.83
CA GLU A 83 -12.82 -12.01 -4.06
C GLU A 83 -12.61 -11.11 -5.29
N SER A 84 -12.63 -9.79 -5.10
CA SER A 84 -12.36 -8.85 -6.19
C SER A 84 -10.95 -9.00 -6.76
N LEU A 85 -9.97 -9.34 -5.90
CA LEU A 85 -8.57 -9.53 -6.31
C LEU A 85 -8.29 -10.90 -6.91
N LYS A 86 -9.21 -11.86 -6.81
CA LYS A 86 -9.14 -13.17 -7.49
C LYS A 86 -9.67 -13.12 -8.92
N ASN A 87 -10.35 -12.05 -9.31
CA ASN A 87 -11.04 -11.96 -10.58
C ASN A 87 -10.35 -10.98 -11.53
N PHE A 88 -9.50 -11.53 -12.42
CA PHE A 88 -8.79 -10.74 -13.40
C PHE A 88 -9.72 -10.06 -14.43
N ASN A 89 -10.83 -10.71 -14.80
CA ASN A 89 -11.79 -10.12 -15.75
C ASN A 89 -12.51 -8.91 -15.13
N LEU A 90 -12.87 -9.01 -13.87
CA LEU A 90 -13.43 -7.87 -13.11
C LEU A 90 -12.40 -6.72 -13.02
N TYR A 91 -11.13 -7.04 -12.75
CA TYR A 91 -10.05 -6.06 -12.75
C TYR A 91 -9.92 -5.38 -14.13
N LYS A 92 -9.85 -6.16 -15.22
CA LYS A 92 -9.72 -5.66 -16.60
C LYS A 92 -10.86 -4.72 -16.98
N SER A 93 -12.12 -5.06 -16.68
CA SER A 93 -13.29 -4.25 -17.00
C SER A 93 -13.38 -2.97 -16.15
N ASN A 94 -12.80 -2.96 -14.95
CA ASN A 94 -12.90 -1.85 -14.00
C ASN A 94 -11.54 -1.22 -13.67
N ILE A 95 -10.56 -1.32 -14.56
CA ILE A 95 -9.19 -0.88 -14.28
C ILE A 95 -9.12 0.58 -13.79
N LYS A 96 -9.96 1.48 -14.33
CA LYS A 96 -10.04 2.87 -13.88
C LYS A 96 -10.48 3.00 -12.42
N LYS A 97 -11.36 2.10 -11.95
CA LYS A 97 -11.85 2.09 -10.57
C LYS A 97 -10.82 1.49 -9.60
N PHE A 98 -10.04 0.49 -10.05
CA PHE A 98 -8.96 -0.09 -9.24
C PHE A 98 -7.76 0.85 -9.05
N ASN A 99 -7.63 1.83 -9.93
CA ASN A 99 -6.60 2.87 -9.82
C ASN A 99 -7.01 4.04 -8.92
N LEU A 100 -8.18 3.98 -8.30
CA LEU A 100 -8.59 4.98 -7.32
C LEU A 100 -7.77 4.83 -6.05
N SER A 101 -7.40 5.95 -5.45
CA SER A 101 -6.75 5.97 -4.15
C SER A 101 -7.63 5.28 -3.09
N PHE A 102 -7.03 4.88 -1.96
CA PHE A 102 -7.78 4.28 -0.86
C PHE A 102 -8.97 5.15 -0.40
N LEU A 103 -8.79 6.47 -0.44
CA LEU A 103 -9.83 7.43 -0.06
C LEU A 103 -11.03 7.42 -1.02
N ASP A 104 -10.80 7.11 -2.30
CA ASP A 104 -11.86 7.03 -3.30
C ASP A 104 -12.64 5.69 -3.24
N ARG A 105 -12.11 4.68 -2.53
CA ARG A 105 -12.77 3.36 -2.36
C ARG A 105 -13.80 3.34 -1.23
N ILE A 106 -13.67 4.22 -0.28
CA ILE A 106 -14.65 4.39 0.78
C ILE A 106 -15.72 5.30 0.19
N ASP A 107 -16.99 4.96 0.36
CA ASP A 107 -18.16 5.82 0.06
C ASP A 107 -18.16 7.05 1.01
N THR A 108 -17.00 7.67 1.14
CA THR A 108 -16.77 8.83 2.02
C THR A 108 -17.57 10.03 1.57
N TYR A 109 -17.97 10.05 0.29
CA TYR A 109 -18.84 11.11 -0.24
C TYR A 109 -20.18 11.22 0.48
N LYS A 110 -20.66 10.15 1.13
CA LYS A 110 -21.87 10.21 1.97
C LYS A 110 -21.66 11.01 3.25
N TYR A 111 -20.42 11.08 3.73
CA TYR A 111 -20.08 11.69 5.02
C TYR A 111 -19.43 13.08 4.89
N PHE A 112 -18.90 13.42 3.73
CA PHE A 112 -18.28 14.72 3.49
C PHE A 112 -19.16 15.61 2.63
N LYS A 113 -19.57 16.77 3.15
CA LYS A 113 -20.37 17.79 2.44
C LYS A 113 -19.62 18.45 1.27
N ARG A 114 -18.31 18.26 1.12
CA ARG A 114 -17.49 18.81 0.04
C ARG A 114 -16.81 17.69 -0.72
N LYS A 115 -17.05 17.62 -2.04
CA LYS A 115 -16.23 16.80 -2.94
C LYS A 115 -14.82 17.38 -2.92
N SER A 116 -13.81 16.55 -2.64
CA SER A 116 -12.42 16.94 -2.82
C SER A 116 -12.22 17.37 -4.28
N ARG A 117 -11.80 18.61 -4.50
CA ARG A 117 -11.44 19.09 -5.85
C ARG A 117 -10.05 18.60 -6.30
N TYR A 118 -9.33 17.91 -5.43
CA TYR A 118 -7.98 17.41 -5.71
C TYR A 118 -8.02 16.02 -6.32
N GLY A 119 -8.46 15.94 -7.58
CA GLY A 119 -8.16 14.78 -8.40
C GLY A 119 -6.74 14.92 -8.97
N TYR A 120 -5.76 14.27 -8.38
CA TYR A 120 -4.43 14.19 -9.00
C TYR A 120 -4.54 13.40 -10.29
N LYS A 121 -4.43 14.07 -11.44
CA LYS A 121 -4.17 13.40 -12.71
C LYS A 121 -2.72 12.93 -12.70
N ILE A 122 -2.48 11.70 -12.23
CA ILE A 122 -1.13 11.13 -12.23
C ILE A 122 -0.75 10.83 -13.68
N LYS A 123 0.29 11.51 -14.15
CA LYS A 123 0.86 11.29 -15.49
C LYS A 123 1.36 9.86 -15.61
N LYS A 124 1.22 9.24 -16.78
CA LYS A 124 1.87 7.97 -17.09
C LYS A 124 3.35 8.23 -17.38
N TYR A 125 4.21 7.62 -16.59
CA TYR A 125 5.67 7.73 -16.74
C TYR A 125 6.25 6.57 -17.55
N PHE A 126 5.59 5.41 -17.53
CA PHE A 126 6.03 4.21 -18.21
C PHE A 126 4.97 3.70 -19.19
N LYS A 127 5.40 3.12 -20.32
CA LYS A 127 4.50 2.40 -21.23
C LYS A 127 3.91 1.14 -20.59
N ASN A 128 4.70 0.45 -19.77
CA ASN A 128 4.25 -0.74 -19.04
C ASN A 128 3.34 -0.35 -17.89
N HIS A 129 2.13 -0.95 -17.86
CA HIS A 129 1.11 -0.66 -16.85
C HIS A 129 1.59 -1.02 -15.43
N HIS A 130 2.17 -2.21 -15.24
CA HIS A 130 2.65 -2.65 -13.94
C HIS A 130 3.72 -1.70 -13.36
N LYS A 131 4.73 -1.34 -14.15
CA LYS A 131 5.75 -0.37 -13.73
C LYS A 131 5.15 0.98 -13.35
N ASN A 132 4.12 1.40 -14.08
CA ASN A 132 3.46 2.67 -13.82
C ASN A 132 2.67 2.66 -12.50
N GLU A 133 2.01 1.56 -12.18
CA GLU A 133 1.27 1.40 -10.90
C GLU A 133 2.25 1.29 -9.71
N LEU A 134 3.35 0.53 -9.83
CA LEU A 134 4.40 0.51 -8.79
C LEU A 134 4.96 1.91 -8.53
N TYR A 135 5.25 2.67 -9.59
CA TYR A 135 5.73 4.04 -9.46
C TYR A 135 4.73 4.94 -8.73
N LYS A 136 3.43 4.77 -9.00
CA LYS A 136 2.38 5.51 -8.28
C LYS A 136 2.33 5.15 -6.80
N ASP A 137 2.47 3.87 -6.45
CA ASP A 137 2.48 3.41 -5.07
C ASP A 137 3.67 3.98 -4.29
N ILE A 138 4.84 4.07 -4.94
CA ILE A 138 6.04 4.66 -4.35
C ILE A 138 5.89 6.18 -4.17
N MET A 139 5.47 6.89 -5.21
CA MET A 139 5.57 8.35 -5.26
C MET A 139 4.32 9.09 -4.77
N PHE A 140 3.14 8.47 -4.81
CA PHE A 140 1.88 9.19 -4.60
C PHE A 140 0.87 8.49 -3.68
N HIS A 141 0.93 7.17 -3.52
CA HIS A 141 -0.11 6.43 -2.82
C HIS A 141 0.41 5.75 -1.55
N SER A 142 0.89 4.52 -1.68
CA SER A 142 1.15 3.63 -0.54
C SER A 142 2.23 4.17 0.38
N LEU A 143 3.44 4.41 -0.14
CA LEU A 143 4.57 4.86 0.68
C LEU A 143 4.36 6.25 1.26
N GLN A 144 3.85 7.19 0.47
CA GLN A 144 3.62 8.56 0.93
C GLN A 144 2.58 8.62 2.07
N GLY A 145 1.63 7.68 2.07
CA GLY A 145 0.66 7.54 3.16
C GLY A 145 1.22 6.80 4.38
N GLN A 146 2.16 5.87 4.18
CA GLN A 146 2.69 5.03 5.27
C GLN A 146 3.81 5.70 6.06
N LEU A 147 4.76 6.36 5.38
CA LEU A 147 5.97 6.89 6.01
C LEU A 147 5.70 7.90 7.14
N PRO A 148 4.78 8.88 7.00
CA PRO A 148 4.47 9.79 8.09
C PRO A 148 3.92 9.08 9.33
N TYR A 149 3.04 8.07 9.14
CA TYR A 149 2.49 7.31 10.27
C TYR A 149 3.53 6.39 10.90
N LEU A 150 4.44 5.81 10.10
CA LEU A 150 5.55 5.03 10.61
C LEU A 150 6.40 5.86 11.58
N ASP A 151 6.75 7.09 11.18
CA ASP A 151 7.53 8.01 11.99
C ASP A 151 6.75 8.49 13.23
N ILE A 152 5.55 9.07 13.05
CA ILE A 152 4.73 9.60 14.15
C ILE A 152 4.48 8.54 15.22
N VAL A 153 4.10 7.32 14.81
CA VAL A 153 3.75 6.25 15.76
C VAL A 153 4.97 5.73 16.50
N SER A 154 6.11 5.57 15.82
CA SER A 154 7.33 5.10 16.48
C SER A 154 7.92 6.18 17.39
N MET A 155 7.97 7.42 16.92
CA MET A 155 8.49 8.55 17.69
C MET A 155 7.65 8.88 18.91
N SER A 156 6.33 8.66 18.91
CA SER A 156 5.48 8.78 20.10
C SER A 156 5.92 7.86 21.26
N ASN A 157 6.66 6.81 20.92
CA ASN A 157 7.30 5.91 21.87
C ASN A 157 8.83 6.11 21.98
N ASN A 158 9.41 7.17 21.40
CA ASN A 158 10.85 7.45 21.32
C ASN A 158 11.65 6.29 20.67
N ILE A 159 11.10 5.70 19.63
CA ILE A 159 11.76 4.68 18.79
C ILE A 159 12.01 5.28 17.42
N GLU A 160 13.27 5.33 17.00
CA GLU A 160 13.64 5.70 15.63
C GLU A 160 13.40 4.52 14.71
N THR A 161 12.63 4.71 13.65
CA THR A 161 12.41 3.67 12.63
C THR A 161 13.24 3.98 11.39
N ARG A 162 14.00 2.99 10.93
CA ARG A 162 14.80 3.06 9.69
C ARG A 162 14.28 2.06 8.69
N SER A 163 14.13 2.47 7.44
CA SER A 163 13.68 1.64 6.33
C SER A 163 14.82 1.47 5.30
N PRO A 164 15.68 0.45 5.44
CA PRO A 164 16.87 0.28 4.59
C PRO A 164 16.50 0.17 3.09
N ILE A 165 15.36 -0.45 2.78
CA ILE A 165 14.87 -0.62 1.40
C ILE A 165 14.65 0.72 0.69
N LEU A 166 14.43 1.80 1.44
CA LEU A 166 14.23 3.14 0.89
C LEU A 166 15.54 3.95 0.77
N SER A 167 16.67 3.33 1.07
CA SER A 167 17.98 3.99 0.96
C SER A 167 18.35 4.24 -0.50
N LYS A 168 18.87 5.42 -0.82
CA LYS A 168 19.39 5.76 -2.16
C LYS A 168 20.63 4.96 -2.56
N LYS A 169 21.23 4.21 -1.62
CA LYS A 169 22.44 3.41 -1.85
C LYS A 169 22.16 1.92 -2.08
N LEU A 170 20.89 1.51 -2.08
CA LEU A 170 20.42 0.22 -2.55
C LEU A 170 20.09 0.29 -4.05
#